data_5afb37a98c47b1cc3dbe6f74ba1f5a52
#
_entry.id   5afb37a98c47b1cc3dbe6f74ba1f5a52
#
_cell.length_a   1.000
_cell.length_b   1.000
_cell.length_c   1.000
_cell.angle_alpha   90.00
_cell.angle_beta   90.00
_cell.angle_gamma   90.00
#
_symmetry.space_group_name_H-M   'P 1'
#
loop_
_entity.id
_entity.type
_entity.pdbx_description
1 polymer ?
#
loop_
_entity_poly.entity_id
_entity_poly.type
_entity_poly.pdbx_seq_one_letter_code
_entity_poly.pdbx_strand_id
1 'polypeptide(L)'
;IAGLLDHAGELFDCSAAEETTLEANPDDLTPEYLAALRRAGIDRLSIGVQSFDDACLKLMNRRHDAAQALQAVRSAQAEGYGNITVDLIFGVPGFGGDSLRRTLDTALGLNVQHISAYHLTIEPDTAFGRRAARGEFAPVNEAVSEAEYALVHETLTGAGFEHYEVSNFALPGFRARHNASYWHGAKYLGIGPAAHSFDGRERHWNVSSVEDYLAGAAAETETLTDRDRFNEYVMTRLRTAEGIGLAETE
;
A
#
# COMPACT_ATOMS: atom_id res chain seq x y z
N ILE A 1 0.81 -18.55 -7.31
CA ILE A 1 1.20 -18.02 -5.99
C ILE A 1 1.71 -19.17 -5.11
N ALA A 2 0.94 -20.25 -4.87
CA ALA A 2 1.39 -21.36 -4.04
C ALA A 2 2.76 -21.90 -4.46
N GLY A 3 2.94 -22.27 -5.74
CA GLY A 3 4.23 -22.76 -6.24
C GLY A 3 5.40 -21.75 -6.13
N LEU A 4 5.12 -20.44 -6.11
CA LEU A 4 6.14 -19.42 -5.84
C LEU A 4 6.55 -19.44 -4.36
N LEU A 5 5.59 -19.55 -3.45
CA LEU A 5 5.85 -19.63 -2.01
C LEU A 5 6.55 -20.93 -1.63
N ASP A 6 6.14 -22.04 -2.24
CA ASP A 6 6.79 -23.34 -2.06
C ASP A 6 8.27 -23.27 -2.48
N HIS A 7 8.53 -22.71 -3.67
CA HIS A 7 9.89 -22.55 -4.18
C HIS A 7 10.74 -21.57 -3.34
N ALA A 8 10.13 -20.49 -2.84
CA ALA A 8 10.81 -19.61 -1.90
C ALA A 8 11.20 -20.34 -0.63
N GLY A 9 10.33 -21.20 -0.09
CA GLY A 9 10.59 -22.05 1.09
C GLY A 9 11.66 -23.13 0.87
N GLU A 10 11.88 -23.56 -0.40
CA GLU A 10 13.00 -24.45 -0.76
C GLU A 10 14.36 -23.74 -0.76
N LEU A 11 14.37 -22.44 -1.09
CA LEU A 11 15.61 -21.63 -1.23
C LEU A 11 15.98 -20.88 0.05
N PHE A 12 15.00 -20.52 0.86
CA PHE A 12 15.17 -19.70 2.05
C PHE A 12 14.46 -20.32 3.24
N ASP A 13 14.97 -20.11 4.44
CA ASP A 13 14.26 -20.45 5.66
C ASP A 13 13.14 -19.43 5.93
N CYS A 14 11.93 -19.78 5.49
CA CYS A 14 10.73 -18.98 5.70
C CYS A 14 9.95 -19.35 6.97
N SER A 15 10.49 -20.22 7.84
CA SER A 15 9.78 -20.72 9.04
C SER A 15 9.46 -19.63 10.06
N ALA A 16 10.23 -18.53 10.05
CA ALA A 16 10.04 -17.38 10.92
C ALA A 16 9.22 -16.25 10.28
N ALA A 17 8.63 -16.48 9.10
CA ALA A 17 7.77 -15.48 8.46
C ALA A 17 6.53 -15.21 9.34
N GLU A 18 6.39 -13.96 9.76
CA GLU A 18 5.30 -13.53 10.65
C GLU A 18 4.11 -12.94 9.89
N GLU A 19 4.27 -12.61 8.61
CA GLU A 19 3.23 -12.03 7.76
C GLU A 19 3.48 -12.42 6.31
N THR A 20 2.46 -12.96 5.65
CA THR A 20 2.45 -13.24 4.21
C THR A 20 1.31 -12.45 3.58
N THR A 21 1.63 -11.29 3.04
CA THR A 21 0.65 -10.35 2.50
C THR A 21 0.47 -10.53 0.99
N LEU A 22 -0.77 -10.44 0.53
CA LEU A 22 -1.13 -10.29 -0.88
C LEU A 22 -1.86 -8.96 -1.09
N GLU A 23 -1.39 -8.18 -2.05
CA GLU A 23 -2.12 -7.02 -2.58
C GLU A 23 -3.04 -7.45 -3.71
N ALA A 24 -4.29 -7.03 -3.68
CA ALA A 24 -5.31 -7.45 -4.66
C ALA A 24 -6.28 -6.34 -5.02
N ASN A 25 -6.85 -6.42 -6.23
CA ASN A 25 -8.00 -5.61 -6.57
C ASN A 25 -9.29 -6.31 -6.14
N PRO A 26 -10.36 -5.55 -5.78
CA PRO A 26 -11.63 -6.14 -5.36
C PRO A 26 -12.24 -7.11 -6.38
N ASP A 27 -12.14 -6.80 -7.67
CA ASP A 27 -12.70 -7.61 -8.77
C ASP A 27 -11.98 -8.94 -9.01
N ASP A 28 -10.79 -9.14 -8.44
CA ASP A 28 -10.04 -10.39 -8.50
C ASP A 28 -10.36 -11.36 -7.33
N LEU A 29 -11.01 -10.86 -6.25
CA LEU A 29 -11.23 -11.61 -5.00
C LEU A 29 -12.55 -12.38 -4.99
N THR A 30 -12.60 -13.51 -5.70
CA THR A 30 -13.72 -14.45 -5.58
C THR A 30 -13.57 -15.32 -4.32
N PRO A 31 -14.67 -15.90 -3.76
CA PRO A 31 -14.59 -16.83 -2.61
C PRO A 31 -13.63 -18.00 -2.88
N GLU A 32 -13.67 -18.59 -4.07
CA GLU A 32 -12.81 -19.72 -4.46
C GLU A 32 -11.33 -19.30 -4.47
N TYR A 33 -11.04 -18.09 -4.98
CA TYR A 33 -9.66 -17.55 -5.00
C TYR A 33 -9.18 -17.25 -3.58
N LEU A 34 -10.00 -16.61 -2.75
CA LEU A 34 -9.69 -16.34 -1.34
C LEU A 34 -9.38 -17.62 -0.58
N ALA A 35 -10.20 -18.67 -0.74
CA ALA A 35 -9.95 -19.97 -0.14
C ALA A 35 -8.63 -20.61 -0.65
N ALA A 36 -8.30 -20.44 -1.94
CA ALA A 36 -7.03 -20.93 -2.49
C ALA A 36 -5.83 -20.15 -1.93
N LEU A 37 -5.92 -18.85 -1.76
CA LEU A 37 -4.89 -18.01 -1.14
C LEU A 37 -4.65 -18.40 0.32
N ARG A 38 -5.71 -18.65 1.10
CA ARG A 38 -5.60 -19.14 2.48
C ARG A 38 -4.84 -20.45 2.54
N ARG A 39 -5.17 -21.42 1.65
CA ARG A 39 -4.45 -22.71 1.58
C ARG A 39 -2.99 -22.53 1.17
N ALA A 40 -2.66 -21.51 0.39
CA ALA A 40 -1.29 -21.18 0.01
C ALA A 40 -0.49 -20.46 1.12
N GLY A 41 -1.10 -20.17 2.28
CA GLY A 41 -0.43 -19.54 3.40
C GLY A 41 -0.49 -18.00 3.41
N ILE A 42 -1.31 -17.38 2.54
CA ILE A 42 -1.57 -15.93 2.64
C ILE A 42 -2.41 -15.69 3.88
N ASP A 43 -1.92 -14.87 4.81
CA ASP A 43 -2.56 -14.57 6.09
C ASP A 43 -3.05 -13.12 6.19
N ARG A 44 -2.57 -12.23 5.32
CA ARG A 44 -2.95 -10.84 5.24
C ARG A 44 -3.31 -10.41 3.83
N LEU A 45 -4.34 -9.58 3.69
CA LEU A 45 -4.76 -8.98 2.40
C LEU A 45 -4.66 -7.45 2.46
N SER A 46 -4.14 -6.82 1.41
CA SER A 46 -4.28 -5.39 1.12
C SER A 46 -5.18 -5.24 -0.10
N ILE A 47 -6.35 -4.63 0.08
CA ILE A 47 -7.39 -4.58 -0.95
C ILE A 47 -7.49 -3.16 -1.48
N GLY A 48 -7.13 -2.97 -2.75
CA GLY A 48 -7.12 -1.69 -3.44
C GLY A 48 -8.51 -1.16 -3.76
N VAL A 49 -9.28 -0.80 -2.75
CA VAL A 49 -10.66 -0.27 -2.85
C VAL A 49 -10.68 1.12 -3.46
N GLN A 50 -9.80 1.99 -3.01
CA GLN A 50 -9.57 3.38 -3.40
C GLN A 50 -10.71 4.35 -3.01
N SER A 51 -11.97 4.00 -3.21
CA SER A 51 -13.15 4.79 -2.83
C SER A 51 -14.39 3.89 -2.76
N PHE A 52 -15.42 4.36 -2.05
CA PHE A 52 -16.78 3.79 -2.12
C PHE A 52 -17.78 4.71 -2.86
N ASP A 53 -17.26 5.60 -3.71
CA ASP A 53 -18.04 6.44 -4.62
C ASP A 53 -17.79 5.99 -6.06
N ASP A 54 -18.82 5.47 -6.73
CA ASP A 54 -18.71 4.91 -8.08
C ASP A 54 -18.24 5.92 -9.12
N ALA A 55 -18.60 7.20 -8.97
CA ALA A 55 -18.14 8.24 -9.88
C ALA A 55 -16.64 8.54 -9.67
N CYS A 56 -16.18 8.48 -8.43
CA CYS A 56 -14.76 8.58 -8.09
C CYS A 56 -13.96 7.40 -8.65
N LEU A 57 -14.43 6.18 -8.45
CA LEU A 57 -13.82 4.96 -9.00
C LEU A 57 -13.73 5.02 -10.53
N LYS A 58 -14.80 5.45 -11.19
CA LYS A 58 -14.83 5.64 -12.65
C LYS A 58 -13.82 6.72 -13.11
N LEU A 59 -13.71 7.83 -12.38
CA LEU A 59 -12.70 8.86 -12.68
C LEU A 59 -11.29 8.28 -12.62
N MET A 60 -10.99 7.48 -11.60
CA MET A 60 -9.70 6.80 -11.42
C MET A 60 -9.50 5.58 -12.34
N ASN A 61 -10.44 5.33 -13.27
CA ASN A 61 -10.40 4.20 -14.20
C ASN A 61 -10.30 2.82 -13.50
N ARG A 62 -10.99 2.68 -12.35
CA ARG A 62 -11.06 1.39 -11.65
C ARG A 62 -12.05 0.46 -12.34
N ARG A 63 -11.77 -0.86 -12.33
CA ARG A 63 -12.61 -1.88 -12.96
C ARG A 63 -13.81 -2.26 -12.09
N HIS A 64 -13.67 -2.14 -10.77
CA HIS A 64 -14.69 -2.46 -9.78
C HIS A 64 -15.53 -1.22 -9.42
N ASP A 65 -16.73 -1.46 -8.91
CA ASP A 65 -17.61 -0.49 -8.26
C ASP A 65 -17.60 -0.63 -6.73
N ALA A 66 -18.32 0.27 -6.05
CA ALA A 66 -18.40 0.27 -4.59
C ALA A 66 -19.03 -1.02 -4.02
N ALA A 67 -20.02 -1.59 -4.72
CA ALA A 67 -20.69 -2.82 -4.28
C ALA A 67 -19.72 -4.01 -4.38
N GLN A 68 -18.93 -4.10 -5.44
CA GLN A 68 -17.90 -5.11 -5.62
C GLN A 68 -16.80 -4.97 -4.55
N ALA A 69 -16.35 -3.73 -4.24
CA ALA A 69 -15.39 -3.47 -3.19
C ALA A 69 -15.90 -3.94 -1.81
N LEU A 70 -17.14 -3.60 -1.46
CA LEU A 70 -17.77 -4.07 -0.23
C LEU A 70 -17.87 -5.59 -0.17
N GLN A 71 -18.28 -6.23 -1.29
CA GLN A 71 -18.40 -7.68 -1.37
C GLN A 71 -17.04 -8.37 -1.22
N ALA A 72 -15.99 -7.86 -1.84
CA ALA A 72 -14.64 -8.41 -1.74
C ALA A 72 -14.14 -8.46 -0.29
N VAL A 73 -14.28 -7.35 0.45
CA VAL A 73 -13.88 -7.30 1.87
C VAL A 73 -14.71 -8.28 2.71
N ARG A 74 -16.03 -8.32 2.53
CA ARG A 74 -16.90 -9.25 3.24
C ARG A 74 -16.61 -10.71 2.92
N SER A 75 -16.31 -11.03 1.66
CA SER A 75 -15.90 -12.37 1.24
C SER A 75 -14.58 -12.78 1.90
N ALA A 76 -13.60 -11.87 1.97
CA ALA A 76 -12.35 -12.12 2.67
C ALA A 76 -12.58 -12.39 4.16
N GLN A 77 -13.44 -11.62 4.83
CA GLN A 77 -13.82 -11.85 6.22
C GLN A 77 -14.53 -13.20 6.41
N ALA A 78 -15.44 -13.55 5.50
CA ALA A 78 -16.15 -14.84 5.55
C ALA A 78 -15.20 -16.03 5.36
N GLU A 79 -14.13 -15.90 4.57
CA GLU A 79 -13.06 -16.89 4.42
C GLU A 79 -12.08 -16.90 5.59
N GLY A 80 -12.31 -16.09 6.64
CA GLY A 80 -11.55 -16.09 7.88
C GLY A 80 -10.26 -15.23 7.85
N TYR A 81 -10.13 -14.29 6.91
CA TYR A 81 -9.08 -13.27 6.99
C TYR A 81 -9.37 -12.30 8.13
N GLY A 82 -8.53 -12.29 9.15
CA GLY A 82 -8.60 -11.41 10.32
C GLY A 82 -7.59 -10.25 10.28
N ASN A 83 -6.83 -10.12 9.19
CA ASN A 83 -5.89 -9.03 8.96
C ASN A 83 -6.08 -8.50 7.54
N ILE A 84 -6.92 -7.47 7.40
CA ILE A 84 -7.30 -6.89 6.13
C ILE A 84 -6.98 -5.41 6.14
N THR A 85 -6.26 -4.97 5.12
CA THR A 85 -6.11 -3.56 4.78
C THR A 85 -7.11 -3.17 3.70
N VAL A 86 -7.72 -2.01 3.85
CA VAL A 86 -8.43 -1.29 2.80
C VAL A 86 -7.59 -0.10 2.37
N ASP A 87 -7.18 -0.06 1.12
CA ASP A 87 -6.44 1.06 0.56
C ASP A 87 -7.42 2.08 0.00
N LEU A 88 -7.29 3.34 0.42
CA LEU A 88 -8.12 4.48 0.02
C LEU A 88 -7.25 5.55 -0.63
N ILE A 89 -7.85 6.33 -1.54
CA ILE A 89 -7.20 7.49 -2.16
C ILE A 89 -8.04 8.74 -1.86
N PHE A 90 -7.40 9.77 -1.32
CA PHE A 90 -7.96 11.12 -1.14
C PHE A 90 -7.21 12.13 -2.05
N GLY A 91 -7.63 13.39 -2.07
CA GLY A 91 -7.09 14.38 -3.00
C GLY A 91 -7.58 14.19 -4.43
N VAL A 92 -8.71 13.49 -4.62
CA VAL A 92 -9.30 13.25 -5.94
C VAL A 92 -10.17 14.45 -6.32
N PRO A 93 -9.88 15.14 -7.44
CA PRO A 93 -10.62 16.32 -7.85
C PRO A 93 -12.14 16.07 -7.95
N GLY A 94 -12.92 16.86 -7.22
CA GLY A 94 -14.38 16.77 -7.20
C GLY A 94 -14.96 15.73 -6.21
N PHE A 95 -14.12 14.97 -5.50
CA PHE A 95 -14.55 13.89 -4.59
C PHE A 95 -14.04 14.05 -3.15
N GLY A 96 -13.71 15.26 -2.75
CA GLY A 96 -13.39 15.62 -1.36
C GLY A 96 -14.62 15.78 -0.48
N GLY A 97 -14.42 16.36 0.71
CA GLY A 97 -15.48 16.72 1.64
C GLY A 97 -16.43 15.57 1.97
N ASP A 98 -17.71 15.70 1.62
CA ASP A 98 -18.73 14.68 1.94
C ASP A 98 -18.50 13.33 1.24
N SER A 99 -17.93 13.31 0.03
CA SER A 99 -17.62 12.04 -0.65
C SER A 99 -16.52 11.27 0.08
N LEU A 100 -15.43 11.96 0.46
CA LEU A 100 -14.38 11.37 1.27
C LEU A 100 -14.89 10.91 2.63
N ARG A 101 -15.72 11.71 3.30
CA ARG A 101 -16.31 11.34 4.60
C ARG A 101 -17.13 10.05 4.48
N ARG A 102 -18.03 9.95 3.48
CA ARG A 102 -18.79 8.71 3.25
C ARG A 102 -17.90 7.51 2.97
N THR A 103 -16.81 7.71 2.24
CA THR A 103 -15.82 6.65 1.98
C THR A 103 -15.16 6.17 3.29
N LEU A 104 -14.73 7.08 4.15
CA LEU A 104 -14.16 6.76 5.48
C LEU A 104 -15.16 6.05 6.38
N ASP A 105 -16.40 6.57 6.49
CA ASP A 105 -17.45 5.97 7.28
C ASP A 105 -17.80 4.55 6.80
N THR A 106 -17.81 4.33 5.49
CA THR A 106 -18.03 3.00 4.90
C THR A 106 -16.88 2.05 5.22
N ALA A 107 -15.63 2.50 5.11
CA ALA A 107 -14.44 1.71 5.46
C ALA A 107 -14.46 1.30 6.95
N LEU A 108 -14.76 2.22 7.84
CA LEU A 108 -14.91 1.97 9.28
C LEU A 108 -16.02 0.95 9.57
N GLY A 109 -17.15 1.05 8.86
CA GLY A 109 -18.26 0.10 8.98
C GLY A 109 -17.94 -1.33 8.54
N LEU A 110 -16.84 -1.56 7.84
CA LEU A 110 -16.36 -2.90 7.47
C LEU A 110 -15.59 -3.60 8.58
N ASN A 111 -15.25 -2.94 9.67
CA ASN A 111 -14.48 -3.48 10.80
C ASN A 111 -13.14 -4.12 10.36
N VAL A 112 -12.44 -3.49 9.42
CA VAL A 112 -11.11 -3.91 9.01
C VAL A 112 -10.07 -3.46 10.04
N GLN A 113 -8.91 -4.11 10.04
CA GLN A 113 -7.87 -3.91 11.05
C GLN A 113 -6.88 -2.81 10.64
N HIS A 114 -6.84 -2.48 9.34
CA HIS A 114 -5.87 -1.55 8.79
C HIS A 114 -6.51 -0.74 7.65
N ILE A 115 -6.16 0.54 7.54
CA ILE A 115 -6.56 1.43 6.44
C ILE A 115 -5.32 2.17 5.98
N SER A 116 -5.02 2.06 4.67
CA SER A 116 -4.06 2.93 4.00
C SER A 116 -4.81 4.07 3.34
N ALA A 117 -4.37 5.30 3.53
CA ALA A 117 -4.97 6.48 2.90
C ALA A 117 -3.87 7.27 2.17
N TYR A 118 -3.87 7.17 0.87
CA TYR A 118 -2.87 7.81 0.01
C TYR A 118 -3.43 9.09 -0.62
N HIS A 119 -2.62 10.13 -0.64
CA HIS A 119 -2.94 11.30 -1.48
C HIS A 119 -2.77 10.93 -2.95
N LEU A 120 -3.70 11.31 -3.80
CA LEU A 120 -3.62 11.07 -5.24
C LEU A 120 -2.35 11.70 -5.82
N THR A 121 -1.44 10.88 -6.33
CA THR A 121 -0.30 11.32 -7.13
C THR A 121 -0.62 11.11 -8.61
N ILE A 122 -0.41 12.15 -9.40
CA ILE A 122 -0.68 12.12 -10.84
C ILE A 122 0.63 11.96 -11.59
N GLU A 123 0.97 10.73 -11.93
CA GLU A 123 2.16 10.41 -12.70
C GLU A 123 1.98 10.77 -14.18
N PRO A 124 2.92 11.53 -14.81
CA PRO A 124 2.79 12.05 -16.17
C PRO A 124 2.50 10.98 -17.23
N ASP A 125 3.13 9.83 -17.12
CA ASP A 125 3.08 8.75 -18.12
C ASP A 125 1.85 7.84 -17.99
N THR A 126 0.99 8.09 -16.99
CA THR A 126 -0.26 7.33 -16.81
C THR A 126 -1.38 7.87 -17.69
N ALA A 127 -2.45 7.08 -17.86
CA ALA A 127 -3.66 7.56 -18.52
C ALA A 127 -4.25 8.78 -17.80
N PHE A 128 -4.15 8.81 -16.47
CA PHE A 128 -4.62 9.91 -15.63
C PHE A 128 -3.75 11.15 -15.82
N GLY A 129 -2.41 11.00 -15.85
CA GLY A 129 -1.48 12.09 -16.13
C GLY A 129 -1.68 12.72 -17.50
N ARG A 130 -1.90 11.89 -18.54
CA ARG A 130 -2.21 12.40 -19.88
C ARG A 130 -3.53 13.19 -19.94
N ARG A 131 -4.55 12.80 -19.16
CA ARG A 131 -5.82 13.54 -19.04
C ARG A 131 -5.62 14.87 -18.32
N ALA A 132 -4.86 14.88 -17.23
CA ALA A 132 -4.50 16.12 -16.53
C ALA A 132 -3.73 17.07 -17.42
N ALA A 133 -2.75 16.59 -18.20
CA ALA A 133 -2.00 17.40 -19.16
C ALA A 133 -2.88 18.02 -20.27
N ARG A 134 -4.02 17.40 -20.61
CA ARG A 134 -5.02 17.97 -21.53
C ARG A 134 -6.01 18.92 -20.85
N GLY A 135 -5.86 19.16 -19.55
CA GLY A 135 -6.74 20.06 -18.80
C GLY A 135 -8.14 19.50 -18.53
N GLU A 136 -8.33 18.17 -18.61
CA GLU A 136 -9.63 17.52 -18.33
C GLU A 136 -10.00 17.66 -16.84
N PHE A 137 -9.03 17.82 -15.97
CA PHE A 137 -9.16 18.17 -14.55
C PHE A 137 -7.87 18.78 -14.03
N ALA A 138 -7.94 19.50 -12.92
CA ALA A 138 -6.77 20.00 -12.19
C ALA A 138 -6.61 19.24 -10.87
N PRO A 139 -5.37 18.98 -10.40
CA PRO A 139 -5.14 18.49 -9.05
C PRO A 139 -5.80 19.42 -8.02
N VAL A 140 -6.17 18.89 -6.88
CA VAL A 140 -6.63 19.71 -5.75
C VAL A 140 -5.50 20.64 -5.30
N ASN A 141 -5.85 21.79 -4.78
CA ASN A 141 -4.86 22.73 -4.24
C ASN A 141 -4.39 22.28 -2.84
N GLU A 142 -3.29 22.85 -2.37
CA GLU A 142 -2.66 22.51 -1.10
C GLU A 142 -3.63 22.63 0.09
N ALA A 143 -4.41 23.70 0.19
CA ALA A 143 -5.36 23.88 1.28
C ALA A 143 -6.46 22.80 1.32
N VAL A 144 -6.91 22.32 0.16
CA VAL A 144 -7.84 21.18 0.07
C VAL A 144 -7.13 19.89 0.47
N SER A 145 -5.90 19.66 0.00
CA SER A 145 -5.10 18.49 0.38
C SER A 145 -4.90 18.41 1.89
N GLU A 146 -4.52 19.53 2.52
CA GLU A 146 -4.35 19.61 3.98
C GLU A 146 -5.65 19.33 4.72
N ALA A 147 -6.77 19.92 4.29
CA ALA A 147 -8.07 19.72 4.92
C ALA A 147 -8.54 18.27 4.79
N GLU A 148 -8.33 17.63 3.65
CA GLU A 148 -8.69 16.22 3.44
C GLU A 148 -7.78 15.28 4.25
N TYR A 149 -6.48 15.57 4.33
CA TYR A 149 -5.56 14.82 5.18
C TYR A 149 -5.94 14.93 6.66
N ALA A 150 -6.28 16.14 7.14
CA ALA A 150 -6.77 16.35 8.50
C ALA A 150 -8.07 15.55 8.75
N LEU A 151 -9.02 15.56 7.80
CA LEU A 151 -10.24 14.78 7.89
C LEU A 151 -9.95 13.27 8.01
N VAL A 152 -9.05 12.74 7.21
CA VAL A 152 -8.62 11.32 7.27
C VAL A 152 -8.02 11.02 8.64
N HIS A 153 -7.07 11.85 9.09
CA HIS A 153 -6.41 11.69 10.38
C HIS A 153 -7.40 11.70 11.55
N GLU A 154 -8.22 12.74 11.64
CA GLU A 154 -9.19 12.91 12.74
C GLU A 154 -10.24 11.78 12.76
N THR A 155 -10.73 11.38 11.58
CA THR A 155 -11.75 10.33 11.47
C THR A 155 -11.20 8.98 11.92
N LEU A 156 -10.03 8.57 11.40
CA LEU A 156 -9.49 7.26 11.70
C LEU A 156 -8.91 7.17 13.11
N THR A 157 -8.23 8.20 13.60
CA THR A 157 -7.73 8.21 14.98
C THR A 157 -8.88 8.31 15.99
N GLY A 158 -9.93 9.07 15.69
CA GLY A 158 -11.16 9.12 16.47
C GLY A 158 -11.89 7.77 16.57
N ALA A 159 -11.69 6.88 15.58
CA ALA A 159 -12.21 5.51 15.57
C ALA A 159 -11.25 4.49 16.23
N GLY A 160 -10.13 4.94 16.83
CA GLY A 160 -9.20 4.09 17.57
C GLY A 160 -8.07 3.49 16.76
N PHE A 161 -7.87 3.94 15.53
CA PHE A 161 -6.68 3.54 14.73
C PHE A 161 -5.46 4.35 15.16
N GLU A 162 -4.31 3.70 15.24
CA GLU A 162 -3.01 4.34 15.38
C GLU A 162 -2.56 4.86 14.03
N HIS A 163 -2.26 6.16 13.90
CA HIS A 163 -1.59 6.73 12.74
C HIS A 163 -0.09 6.52 12.90
N TYR A 164 0.41 5.38 12.45
CA TYR A 164 1.77 4.95 12.76
C TYR A 164 2.83 5.39 11.74
N GLU A 165 2.42 5.75 10.52
CA GLU A 165 3.25 6.42 9.52
C GLU A 165 2.35 7.22 8.56
N VAL A 166 2.95 8.03 7.70
CA VAL A 166 2.29 9.12 6.96
C VAL A 166 1.01 8.75 6.22
N SER A 167 0.88 7.50 5.77
CA SER A 167 -0.28 7.05 4.98
C SER A 167 -1.06 5.90 5.62
N ASN A 168 -0.54 5.30 6.70
CA ASN A 168 -1.09 4.06 7.23
C ASN A 168 -1.61 4.18 8.65
N PHE A 169 -2.81 3.61 8.84
CA PHE A 169 -3.57 3.59 10.08
C PHE A 169 -3.91 2.15 10.45
N ALA A 170 -3.67 1.74 11.66
CA ALA A 170 -3.91 0.37 12.11
C ALA A 170 -4.56 0.33 13.50
N LEU A 171 -5.43 -0.63 13.74
CA LEU A 171 -5.79 -1.00 15.11
C LEU A 171 -4.55 -1.52 15.85
N PRO A 172 -4.46 -1.37 17.18
CA PRO A 172 -3.33 -1.85 17.97
C PRO A 172 -3.00 -3.33 17.65
N GLY A 173 -1.74 -3.59 17.30
CA GLY A 173 -1.25 -4.93 16.94
C GLY A 173 -1.41 -5.32 15.47
N PHE A 174 -1.98 -4.46 14.60
CA PHE A 174 -2.23 -4.76 13.18
C PHE A 174 -1.45 -3.86 12.21
N ARG A 175 -0.38 -3.21 12.66
CA ARG A 175 0.51 -2.49 11.75
C ARG A 175 1.07 -3.43 10.69
N ALA A 176 1.08 -3.00 9.42
CA ALA A 176 1.63 -3.78 8.31
C ALA A 176 3.13 -3.99 8.50
N ARG A 177 3.57 -5.22 8.78
CA ARG A 177 4.97 -5.54 9.09
C ARG A 177 5.87 -5.31 7.88
N HIS A 178 5.41 -5.72 6.71
CA HIS A 178 6.14 -5.53 5.46
C HIS A 178 6.41 -4.03 5.21
N ASN A 179 5.37 -3.18 5.23
CA ASN A 179 5.54 -1.74 5.01
C ASN A 179 6.38 -1.07 6.11
N ALA A 180 6.16 -1.45 7.38
CA ALA A 180 6.94 -0.92 8.50
C ALA A 180 8.43 -1.25 8.37
N SER A 181 8.79 -2.42 7.81
CA SER A 181 10.18 -2.83 7.65
C SER A 181 11.01 -1.87 6.79
N TYR A 182 10.41 -1.27 5.76
CA TYR A 182 11.09 -0.27 4.92
C TYR A 182 11.44 1.01 5.70
N TRP A 183 10.53 1.46 6.56
CA TRP A 183 10.77 2.63 7.41
C TRP A 183 11.87 2.40 8.44
N HIS A 184 12.10 1.15 8.81
CA HIS A 184 13.16 0.73 9.73
C HIS A 184 14.47 0.34 9.04
N GLY A 185 14.57 0.50 7.72
CA GLY A 185 15.79 0.18 6.96
C GLY A 185 16.13 -1.31 6.94
N ALA A 186 15.12 -2.18 7.04
CA ALA A 186 15.32 -3.62 6.94
C ALA A 186 15.85 -4.01 5.55
N LYS A 187 16.64 -5.07 5.51
CA LYS A 187 17.06 -5.69 4.25
C LYS A 187 15.90 -6.40 3.60
N TYR A 188 15.82 -6.32 2.30
CA TYR A 188 14.76 -7.01 1.53
C TYR A 188 15.26 -7.46 0.15
N LEU A 189 14.66 -8.52 -0.35
CA LEU A 189 14.88 -9.07 -1.68
C LEU A 189 13.65 -8.85 -2.54
N GLY A 190 13.81 -8.13 -3.65
CA GLY A 190 12.78 -7.94 -4.65
C GLY A 190 12.89 -8.92 -5.80
N ILE A 191 11.82 -9.62 -6.12
CA ILE A 191 11.74 -10.59 -7.21
C ILE A 191 10.71 -10.11 -8.23
N GLY A 192 11.10 -10.07 -9.49
CA GLY A 192 10.25 -9.64 -10.60
C GLY A 192 10.73 -8.37 -11.28
N PRO A 193 10.09 -7.97 -12.41
CA PRO A 193 10.40 -6.73 -13.12
C PRO A 193 10.17 -5.52 -12.22
N ALA A 194 11.04 -4.51 -12.33
CA ALA A 194 11.07 -3.29 -11.53
C ALA A 194 11.21 -3.51 -10.01
N ALA A 195 11.36 -4.74 -9.52
CA ALA A 195 11.49 -4.99 -8.09
C ALA A 195 12.84 -4.50 -7.56
N HIS A 196 12.80 -3.88 -6.38
CA HIS A 196 13.98 -3.38 -5.69
C HIS A 196 14.43 -4.36 -4.61
N SER A 197 15.73 -4.39 -4.36
CA SER A 197 16.37 -5.11 -3.24
C SER A 197 17.27 -4.16 -2.47
N PHE A 198 17.47 -4.43 -1.19
CA PHE A 198 18.36 -3.67 -0.33
C PHE A 198 19.05 -4.59 0.68
N ASP A 199 20.37 -4.51 0.76
CA ASP A 199 21.19 -5.34 1.66
C ASP A 199 21.70 -4.60 2.92
N GLY A 200 21.30 -3.34 3.08
CA GLY A 200 21.76 -2.43 4.16
C GLY A 200 22.81 -1.42 3.69
N ARG A 201 23.37 -1.59 2.49
CA ARG A 201 24.38 -0.69 1.89
C ARG A 201 24.16 -0.48 0.39
N GLU A 202 23.81 -1.54 -0.33
CA GLU A 202 23.56 -1.50 -1.76
C GLU A 202 22.07 -1.66 -2.05
N ARG A 203 21.58 -0.87 -2.98
CA ARG A 203 20.22 -0.98 -3.53
C ARG A 203 20.34 -1.46 -4.96
N HIS A 204 19.54 -2.47 -5.30
CA HIS A 204 19.45 -3.02 -6.64
C HIS A 204 18.01 -2.89 -7.12
N TRP A 205 17.83 -2.64 -8.43
CA TRP A 205 16.50 -2.71 -9.04
C TRP A 205 16.57 -3.40 -10.39
N ASN A 206 15.61 -4.28 -10.58
CA ASN A 206 15.48 -5.02 -11.83
C ASN A 206 14.93 -4.12 -12.93
N VAL A 207 15.23 -4.45 -14.19
CA VAL A 207 14.64 -3.76 -15.34
C VAL A 207 13.13 -3.84 -15.31
N SER A 208 12.43 -2.78 -15.73
CA SER A 208 10.97 -2.69 -15.69
C SER A 208 10.28 -3.51 -16.80
N SER A 209 10.97 -3.77 -17.91
CA SER A 209 10.46 -4.59 -19.01
C SER A 209 10.40 -6.06 -18.59
N VAL A 210 9.24 -6.68 -18.71
CA VAL A 210 9.05 -8.12 -18.46
C VAL A 210 9.91 -8.96 -19.41
N GLU A 211 9.99 -8.57 -20.67
CA GLU A 211 10.77 -9.27 -21.71
C GLU A 211 12.26 -9.25 -21.38
N ASP A 212 12.80 -8.07 -21.06
CA ASP A 212 14.21 -7.92 -20.72
C ASP A 212 14.56 -8.64 -19.41
N TYR A 213 13.67 -8.58 -18.41
CA TYR A 213 13.83 -9.30 -17.16
C TYR A 213 13.91 -10.82 -17.39
N LEU A 214 13.00 -11.38 -18.19
CA LEU A 214 13.02 -12.81 -18.55
C LEU A 214 14.22 -13.19 -19.41
N ALA A 215 14.77 -12.26 -20.20
CA ALA A 215 15.99 -12.44 -20.94
C ALA A 215 17.27 -12.37 -20.09
N GLY A 216 17.15 -12.07 -18.79
CA GLY A 216 18.28 -12.00 -17.86
C GLY A 216 19.05 -10.67 -17.94
N ALA A 217 18.40 -9.58 -18.32
CA ALA A 217 19.01 -8.26 -18.29
C ALA A 217 19.52 -7.92 -16.88
N ALA A 218 20.69 -7.28 -16.79
CA ALA A 218 21.32 -6.94 -15.52
C ALA A 218 20.49 -5.92 -14.75
N ALA A 219 20.40 -6.11 -13.43
CA ALA A 219 19.85 -5.11 -12.53
C ALA A 219 20.79 -3.90 -12.44
N GLU A 220 20.22 -2.74 -12.20
CA GLU A 220 20.98 -1.55 -11.82
C GLU A 220 21.33 -1.58 -10.33
N THR A 221 22.43 -0.91 -9.96
CA THR A 221 22.95 -0.93 -8.58
C THR A 221 23.39 0.46 -8.17
N GLU A 222 23.03 0.83 -6.95
CA GLU A 222 23.50 2.03 -6.26
C GLU A 222 24.17 1.64 -4.93
N THR A 223 25.36 2.13 -4.67
CA THR A 223 26.05 1.96 -3.38
C THR A 223 25.85 3.23 -2.56
N LEU A 224 25.17 3.11 -1.41
CA LEU A 224 24.90 4.24 -0.53
C LEU A 224 26.14 4.59 0.29
N THR A 225 26.48 5.88 0.30
CA THR A 225 27.49 6.43 1.24
C THR A 225 26.88 6.54 2.65
N ASP A 226 27.72 6.72 3.66
CA ASP A 226 27.24 6.95 5.03
C ASP A 226 26.36 8.21 5.13
N ARG A 227 26.64 9.22 4.31
CA ARG A 227 25.80 10.42 4.20
C ARG A 227 24.44 10.13 3.61
N ASP A 228 24.38 9.30 2.58
CA ASP A 228 23.09 8.91 1.96
C ASP A 228 22.26 8.12 2.96
N ARG A 229 22.86 7.17 3.65
CA ARG A 229 22.21 6.38 4.71
C ARG A 229 21.68 7.25 5.85
N PHE A 230 22.45 8.23 6.28
CA PHE A 230 22.02 9.19 7.31
C PHE A 230 20.83 10.04 6.80
N ASN A 231 20.90 10.56 5.58
CA ASN A 231 19.82 11.34 5.00
C ASN A 231 18.53 10.50 4.87
N GLU A 232 18.65 9.26 4.40
CA GLU A 232 17.52 8.33 4.29
C GLU A 232 16.95 7.99 5.67
N TYR A 233 17.79 7.74 6.66
CA TYR A 233 17.35 7.51 8.03
C TYR A 233 16.51 8.69 8.56
N VAL A 234 17.00 9.91 8.43
CA VAL A 234 16.25 11.11 8.85
C VAL A 234 14.93 11.22 8.11
N MET A 235 14.97 11.07 6.78
CA MET A 235 13.77 11.19 5.93
C MET A 235 12.71 10.14 6.28
N THR A 236 13.10 8.88 6.48
CA THR A 236 12.17 7.80 6.78
C THR A 236 11.61 7.90 8.20
N ARG A 237 12.45 8.22 9.19
CA ARG A 237 12.03 8.35 10.59
C ARG A 237 11.08 9.52 10.83
N LEU A 238 11.24 10.64 10.13
CA LEU A 238 10.31 11.76 10.20
C LEU A 238 8.92 11.44 9.62
N ARG A 239 8.77 10.32 8.94
CA ARG A 239 7.48 9.85 8.39
C ARG A 239 6.78 8.84 9.28
N THR A 240 7.38 8.43 10.39
CA THR A 240 6.83 7.47 11.33
C THR A 240 6.50 8.09 12.69
N ALA A 241 5.57 7.50 13.42
CA ALA A 241 5.18 7.96 14.75
C ALA A 241 6.31 7.80 15.79
N GLU A 242 7.24 6.88 15.56
CA GLU A 242 8.41 6.66 16.43
C GLU A 242 9.41 7.81 16.36
N GLY A 243 9.52 8.47 15.20
CA GLY A 243 10.46 9.58 15.00
C GLY A 243 11.93 9.15 15.00
N ILE A 244 12.82 10.12 15.18
CA ILE A 244 14.29 9.95 15.17
C ILE A 244 14.77 9.58 16.58
N GLY A 245 15.49 8.46 16.70
CA GLY A 245 16.21 8.09 17.92
C GLY A 245 17.52 8.89 18.02
N LEU A 246 17.64 9.77 19.02
CA LEU A 246 18.87 10.59 19.17
C LEU A 246 20.13 9.76 19.37
N ALA A 247 20.03 8.59 19.99
CA ALA A 247 21.16 7.67 20.17
C ALA A 247 21.60 6.97 18.86
N GLU A 248 20.78 6.99 17.83
CA GLU A 248 21.09 6.39 16.53
C GLU A 248 21.75 7.40 15.57
N THR A 249 21.91 8.67 16.01
CA THR A 249 22.49 9.76 15.21
C THR A 249 23.91 10.12 15.67
N GLU A 250 24.43 9.50 16.73
CA GLU A 250 25.82 9.60 17.21
C GLU A 250 26.71 8.52 16.56
#